data_ee9884687395b17f6858c5d3114a856a
#
_entry.id   ee9884687395b17f6858c5d3114a856a
#
_cell.length_a   1.000
_cell.length_b   1.000
_cell.length_c   1.000
_cell.angle_alpha   90.00
_cell.angle_beta   90.00
_cell.angle_gamma   90.00
#
_symmetry.space_group_name_H-M   'P 1'
#
loop_
_entity.id
_entity.type
_entity.pdbx_description
1 polymer ?
#
loop_
_entity_poly.entity_id
_entity_poly.type
_entity_poly.pdbx_seq_one_letter_code
_entity_poly.pdbx_strand_id
1 'polypeptide(L)'
;IDLGTTNSCVAVMENGEPVVIQNSEGGRTTPSIVAFTSKGDRIVGSPAKNQMVTNPKNTVYSVKRLIGHRFSELKGEATKLPYTIIDHGEDCRVQVEENGQKKEFSPQEISAFILQKMKKTAEDYLGQEVTEAVITVPAYFNDAQRQATKDAGKIAGLDVQRIINEPTAAALAFGFNKDKSKERTIAVYDLGGGTFDISILQLADGV
;
A
#
# COMPACT_ATOMS: atom_id res chain seq x y z
N ILE A 1 -5.33 -0.21 7.31
CA ILE A 1 -4.41 0.46 6.39
C ILE A 1 -4.86 0.19 4.97
N ASP A 2 -5.02 1.24 4.18
CA ASP A 2 -5.11 1.16 2.74
C ASP A 2 -3.71 1.40 2.15
N LEU A 3 -3.11 0.35 1.58
CA LEU A 3 -1.82 0.40 0.92
C LEU A 3 -2.04 0.63 -0.59
N GLY A 4 -2.31 1.88 -0.96
CA GLY A 4 -2.66 2.23 -2.35
C GLY A 4 -1.47 2.32 -3.30
N THR A 5 -1.72 2.22 -4.60
CA THR A 5 -0.69 2.34 -5.65
C THR A 5 -0.03 3.71 -5.66
N THR A 6 -0.83 4.76 -5.45
CA THR A 6 -0.36 6.16 -5.48
C THR A 6 -0.29 6.77 -4.10
N ASN A 7 -1.31 6.55 -3.27
CA ASN A 7 -1.39 7.07 -1.92
C ASN A 7 -1.86 5.97 -0.97
N SER A 8 -1.35 6.01 0.25
CA SER A 8 -1.78 5.15 1.36
C SER A 8 -2.43 5.96 2.45
N CYS A 9 -3.30 5.34 3.23
CA CYS A 9 -3.85 5.96 4.43
C CYS A 9 -4.00 4.96 5.58
N VAL A 10 -4.09 5.49 6.80
CA VAL A 10 -4.30 4.72 8.01
C VAL A 10 -5.46 5.29 8.82
N ALA A 11 -6.25 4.41 9.37
CA ALA A 11 -7.35 4.72 10.27
C ALA A 11 -7.26 3.89 11.53
N VAL A 12 -7.80 4.41 12.61
CA VAL A 12 -7.97 3.72 13.90
C VAL A 12 -9.40 3.83 14.35
N MET A 13 -9.79 2.98 15.32
CA MET A 13 -11.11 3.07 15.95
C MET A 13 -11.05 4.00 17.16
N GLU A 14 -11.91 5.00 17.20
CA GLU A 14 -12.13 5.87 18.35
C GLU A 14 -13.61 5.87 18.72
N ASN A 15 -13.91 5.54 19.97
CA ASN A 15 -15.29 5.51 20.48
C ASN A 15 -16.26 4.69 19.60
N GLY A 16 -15.75 3.64 18.96
CA GLY A 16 -16.56 2.78 18.08
C GLY A 16 -16.71 3.27 16.63
N GLU A 17 -16.08 4.40 16.27
CA GLU A 17 -16.10 4.95 14.91
C GLU A 17 -14.70 4.96 14.29
N PRO A 18 -14.57 4.70 12.98
CA PRO A 18 -13.28 4.76 12.29
C PRO A 18 -12.85 6.21 12.04
N VAL A 19 -11.61 6.53 12.39
CA VAL A 19 -11.01 7.85 12.20
C VAL A 19 -9.78 7.73 11.32
N VAL A 20 -9.77 8.41 10.17
CA VAL A 20 -8.60 8.52 9.31
C VAL A 20 -7.63 9.53 9.90
N ILE A 21 -6.41 9.10 10.17
CA ILE A 21 -5.39 9.87 10.90
C ILE A 21 -4.63 10.79 9.94
N GLN A 22 -4.28 11.98 10.42
CA GLN A 22 -3.34 12.87 9.72
C GLN A 22 -1.91 12.40 9.95
N ASN A 23 -1.10 12.43 8.88
CA ASN A 23 0.33 12.19 8.98
C ASN A 23 1.09 13.41 9.51
N SER A 24 2.40 13.27 9.73
CA SER A 24 3.28 14.34 10.22
C SER A 24 3.36 15.57 9.29
N GLU A 25 2.96 15.40 8.02
CA GLU A 25 2.91 16.46 7.02
C GLU A 25 1.51 17.14 6.95
N GLY A 26 0.56 16.76 7.83
CA GLY A 26 -0.78 17.32 7.91
C GLY A 26 -1.79 16.74 6.92
N GLY A 27 -1.37 15.77 6.09
CA GLY A 27 -2.23 15.09 5.12
C GLY A 27 -2.91 13.86 5.72
N ARG A 28 -4.13 13.54 5.27
CA ARG A 28 -4.82 12.28 5.62
C ARG A 28 -4.41 11.12 4.71
N THR A 29 -3.70 11.40 3.65
CA THR A 29 -3.10 10.42 2.75
C THR A 29 -1.60 10.67 2.66
N THR A 30 -0.84 9.59 2.49
CA THR A 30 0.62 9.63 2.35
C THR A 30 0.96 9.08 0.97
N PRO A 31 1.72 9.79 0.13
CA PRO A 31 2.19 9.23 -1.14
C PRO A 31 2.91 7.90 -0.92
N SER A 32 2.55 6.87 -1.69
CA SER A 32 3.17 5.54 -1.67
C SER A 32 4.51 5.57 -2.41
N ILE A 33 5.42 6.42 -1.94
CA ILE A 33 6.69 6.73 -2.57
C ILE A 33 7.81 6.62 -1.53
N VAL A 34 8.90 5.95 -1.93
CA VAL A 34 10.10 5.77 -1.11
C VAL A 34 11.28 6.32 -1.89
N ALA A 35 12.09 7.19 -1.31
CA ALA A 35 13.31 7.67 -1.91
C ALA A 35 14.53 7.36 -1.05
N PHE A 36 15.63 7.04 -1.72
CA PHE A 36 16.94 6.77 -1.13
C PHE A 36 17.83 7.95 -1.44
N THR A 37 18.31 8.61 -0.40
CA THR A 37 19.14 9.81 -0.55
C THR A 37 20.62 9.46 -0.73
N SER A 38 21.39 10.37 -1.28
CA SER A 38 22.85 10.22 -1.40
C SER A 38 23.57 10.13 -0.04
N LYS A 39 22.88 10.55 1.05
CA LYS A 39 23.40 10.46 2.43
C LYS A 39 23.06 9.12 3.09
N GLY A 40 22.35 8.23 2.39
CA GLY A 40 21.93 6.93 2.92
C GLY A 40 20.63 6.96 3.72
N ASP A 41 19.90 8.07 3.73
CA ASP A 41 18.61 8.13 4.39
C ASP A 41 17.53 7.57 3.47
N ARG A 42 16.55 6.89 4.08
CA ARG A 42 15.31 6.50 3.45
C ARG A 42 14.19 7.43 3.87
N ILE A 43 13.51 8.01 2.92
CA ILE A 43 12.40 8.92 3.14
C ILE A 43 11.15 8.40 2.45
N VAL A 44 9.98 8.61 3.05
CA VAL A 44 8.70 8.08 2.59
C VAL A 44 7.67 9.20 2.55
N GLY A 45 6.75 9.14 1.60
CA GLY A 45 5.64 10.07 1.49
C GLY A 45 5.96 11.34 0.72
N SER A 46 5.45 12.48 1.18
CA SER A 46 5.60 13.76 0.50
C SER A 46 7.06 14.20 0.33
N PRO A 47 7.96 14.02 1.32
CA PRO A 47 9.39 14.30 1.13
C PRO A 47 10.02 13.48 0.00
N ALA A 48 9.65 12.20 -0.12
CA ALA A 48 10.11 11.35 -1.23
C ALA A 48 9.54 11.82 -2.57
N LYS A 49 8.25 12.17 -2.61
CA LYS A 49 7.60 12.70 -3.81
C LYS A 49 8.32 13.93 -4.37
N ASN A 50 8.76 14.82 -3.50
CA ASN A 50 9.45 16.04 -3.89
C ASN A 50 10.80 15.79 -4.58
N GLN A 51 11.37 14.59 -4.44
CA GLN A 51 12.62 14.18 -5.09
C GLN A 51 12.42 13.43 -6.41
N MET A 52 11.21 13.15 -6.83
CA MET A 52 10.95 12.36 -8.05
C MET A 52 11.64 12.91 -9.30
N VAL A 53 11.75 14.22 -9.43
CA VAL A 53 12.36 14.88 -10.60
C VAL A 53 13.87 14.94 -10.47
N THR A 54 14.39 15.22 -9.28
CA THR A 54 15.82 15.42 -9.04
C THR A 54 16.57 14.13 -8.74
N ASN A 55 15.87 13.10 -8.26
CA ASN A 55 16.44 11.79 -7.89
C ASN A 55 15.58 10.62 -8.45
N PRO A 56 15.28 10.59 -9.77
CA PRO A 56 14.30 9.64 -10.32
C PRO A 56 14.74 8.17 -10.21
N LYS A 57 16.04 7.89 -10.31
CA LYS A 57 16.57 6.51 -10.26
C LYS A 57 16.50 5.88 -8.87
N ASN A 58 16.46 6.68 -7.83
CA ASN A 58 16.41 6.25 -6.43
C ASN A 58 15.09 6.64 -5.74
N THR A 59 14.06 7.02 -6.52
CA THR A 59 12.73 7.32 -6.02
C THR A 59 11.74 6.30 -6.58
N VAL A 60 11.29 5.40 -5.71
CA VAL A 60 10.45 4.25 -6.04
C VAL A 60 8.99 4.58 -5.76
N TYR A 61 8.15 4.38 -6.76
CA TYR A 61 6.69 4.58 -6.67
C TYR A 61 5.95 3.48 -7.45
N SER A 62 4.66 3.38 -7.28
CA SER A 62 3.81 2.36 -7.93
C SER A 62 4.26 0.92 -7.64
N VAL A 63 4.92 0.68 -6.51
CA VAL A 63 5.45 -0.64 -6.13
C VAL A 63 4.36 -1.71 -6.00
N LYS A 64 3.12 -1.30 -5.73
CA LYS A 64 1.94 -2.19 -5.70
C LYS A 64 1.73 -2.94 -7.02
N ARG A 65 2.21 -2.41 -8.15
CA ARG A 65 2.19 -3.08 -9.46
C ARG A 65 3.24 -4.17 -9.60
N LEU A 66 4.22 -4.20 -8.71
CA LEU A 66 5.33 -5.16 -8.72
C LEU A 66 5.12 -6.27 -7.69
N ILE A 67 4.37 -5.99 -6.62
CA ILE A 67 4.25 -6.90 -5.47
C ILE A 67 3.62 -8.24 -5.88
N GLY A 68 4.28 -9.34 -5.52
CA GLY A 68 3.81 -10.69 -5.83
C GLY A 68 3.93 -11.10 -7.29
N HIS A 69 4.60 -10.31 -8.14
CA HIS A 69 4.88 -10.63 -9.54
C HIS A 69 6.30 -11.11 -9.76
N ARG A 70 6.46 -12.04 -10.72
CA ARG A 70 7.76 -12.39 -11.28
C ARG A 70 8.17 -11.32 -12.30
N PHE A 71 9.46 -11.16 -12.51
CA PHE A 71 9.98 -10.20 -13.50
C PHE A 71 9.40 -10.46 -14.92
N SER A 72 9.27 -11.72 -15.31
CA SER A 72 8.70 -12.11 -16.60
C SER A 72 7.24 -11.70 -16.82
N GLU A 73 6.49 -11.46 -15.74
CA GLU A 73 5.08 -11.05 -15.78
C GLU A 73 4.92 -9.53 -15.98
N LEU A 74 5.97 -8.75 -15.70
CA LEU A 74 5.94 -7.29 -15.72
C LEU A 74 5.97 -6.67 -17.13
N LYS A 75 5.91 -7.44 -18.19
CA LYS A 75 5.84 -7.15 -19.64
C LYS A 75 5.74 -5.67 -20.01
N GLY A 76 6.87 -4.95 -20.03
CA GLY A 76 6.93 -3.55 -20.44
C GLY A 76 6.53 -2.53 -19.35
N GLU A 77 5.97 -2.92 -18.22
CA GLU A 77 5.79 -2.02 -17.07
C GLU A 77 7.14 -1.59 -16.50
N ALA A 78 8.09 -2.53 -16.38
CA ALA A 78 9.44 -2.26 -15.89
C ALA A 78 10.19 -1.19 -16.70
N THR A 79 9.92 -1.12 -18.01
CA THR A 79 10.58 -0.15 -18.91
C THR A 79 10.01 1.26 -18.83
N LYS A 80 8.83 1.43 -18.23
CA LYS A 80 8.17 2.72 -18.08
C LYS A 80 8.58 3.47 -16.82
N LEU A 81 9.24 2.78 -15.89
CA LEU A 81 9.63 3.34 -14.62
C LEU A 81 11.06 3.89 -14.70
N PRO A 82 11.36 5.03 -14.04
CA PRO A 82 12.67 5.67 -14.11
C PRO A 82 13.73 4.94 -13.28
N TYR A 83 13.33 4.09 -12.33
CA TYR A 83 14.21 3.29 -11.50
C TYR A 83 14.39 1.88 -12.10
N THR A 84 15.44 1.21 -11.71
CA THR A 84 15.81 -0.10 -12.28
C THR A 84 15.06 -1.22 -11.58
N ILE A 85 14.42 -2.09 -12.37
CA ILE A 85 13.86 -3.36 -11.91
C ILE A 85 14.70 -4.47 -12.51
N ILE A 86 15.12 -5.42 -11.69
CA ILE A 86 15.96 -6.54 -12.07
C ILE A 86 15.26 -7.87 -11.89
N ASP A 87 15.61 -8.83 -12.73
CA ASP A 87 15.21 -10.23 -12.62
C ASP A 87 16.01 -10.90 -11.50
N HIS A 88 15.32 -11.50 -10.55
CA HIS A 88 15.93 -12.26 -9.45
C HIS A 88 15.42 -13.73 -9.47
N GLY A 89 15.08 -14.25 -10.62
CA GLY A 89 14.60 -15.62 -10.83
C GLY A 89 13.09 -15.75 -10.54
N GLU A 90 12.72 -16.05 -9.30
CA GLU A 90 11.30 -16.22 -8.94
C GLU A 90 10.58 -14.92 -8.58
N ASP A 91 11.32 -13.85 -8.33
CA ASP A 91 10.77 -12.52 -8.03
C ASP A 91 11.40 -11.43 -8.91
N CYS A 92 10.93 -10.20 -8.75
CA CYS A 92 11.59 -9.00 -9.25
C CYS A 92 12.15 -8.19 -8.08
N ARG A 93 13.23 -7.44 -8.33
CA ARG A 93 13.79 -6.53 -7.33
C ARG A 93 13.97 -5.13 -7.89
N VAL A 94 13.84 -4.16 -7.02
CA VAL A 94 14.15 -2.76 -7.32
C VAL A 94 15.59 -2.50 -6.92
N GLN A 95 16.41 -2.07 -7.88
CA GLN A 95 17.80 -1.68 -7.61
C GLN A 95 17.88 -0.17 -7.45
N VAL A 96 18.48 0.26 -6.36
CA VAL A 96 18.74 1.67 -6.03
C VAL A 96 20.19 1.85 -5.62
N GLU A 97 20.64 3.09 -5.56
CA GLU A 97 21.96 3.46 -5.03
C GLU A 97 21.80 4.09 -3.65
N GLU A 98 22.41 3.49 -2.65
CA GLU A 98 22.42 3.99 -1.27
C GLU A 98 23.89 4.07 -0.80
N ASN A 99 24.36 5.25 -0.38
CA ASN A 99 25.78 5.50 -0.01
C ASN A 99 26.80 5.11 -1.09
N GLY A 100 26.48 5.35 -2.36
CA GLY A 100 27.35 4.97 -3.49
C GLY A 100 27.42 3.47 -3.78
N GLN A 101 26.59 2.68 -3.13
CA GLN A 101 26.49 1.22 -3.35
C GLN A 101 25.13 0.85 -3.93
N LYS A 102 25.15 -0.06 -4.88
CA LYS A 102 23.90 -0.65 -5.40
C LYS A 102 23.32 -1.58 -4.35
N LYS A 103 22.05 -1.33 -4.04
CA LYS A 103 21.23 -2.18 -3.18
C LYS A 103 19.97 -2.62 -3.90
N GLU A 104 19.49 -3.78 -3.53
CA GLU A 104 18.33 -4.42 -4.13
C GLU A 104 17.29 -4.68 -3.06
N PHE A 105 16.06 -4.27 -3.35
CA PHE A 105 14.92 -4.46 -2.47
C PHE A 105 13.82 -5.20 -3.21
N SER A 106 13.18 -6.15 -2.54
CA SER A 106 11.94 -6.73 -3.03
C SER A 106 10.80 -5.71 -2.98
N PRO A 107 9.74 -5.86 -3.79
CA PRO A 107 8.54 -5.03 -3.68
C PRO A 107 7.92 -5.07 -2.28
N GLN A 108 8.03 -6.19 -1.56
CA GLN A 108 7.58 -6.35 -0.19
C GLN A 108 8.36 -5.45 0.77
N GLU A 109 9.70 -5.37 0.64
CA GLU A 109 10.54 -4.50 1.47
C GLU A 109 10.24 -3.01 1.21
N ILE A 110 10.06 -2.61 -0.06
CA ILE A 110 9.66 -1.23 -0.38
C ILE A 110 8.27 -0.91 0.19
N SER A 111 7.32 -1.84 0.05
CA SER A 111 5.97 -1.69 0.64
C SER A 111 6.02 -1.62 2.16
N ALA A 112 6.93 -2.37 2.78
CA ALA A 112 7.14 -2.34 4.23
C ALA A 112 7.60 -0.95 4.71
N PHE A 113 8.41 -0.22 3.97
CA PHE A 113 8.79 1.15 4.35
C PHE A 113 7.59 2.08 4.37
N ILE A 114 6.65 1.91 3.43
CA ILE A 114 5.39 2.67 3.42
C ILE A 114 4.53 2.27 4.65
N LEU A 115 4.41 0.98 4.91
CA LEU A 115 3.67 0.47 6.07
C LEU A 115 4.27 0.90 7.41
N GLN A 116 5.61 0.98 7.52
CA GLN A 116 6.29 1.55 8.68
C GLN A 116 5.91 3.02 8.91
N LYS A 117 5.79 3.81 7.83
CA LYS A 117 5.30 5.20 7.93
C LYS A 117 3.84 5.23 8.40
N MET A 118 2.98 4.30 7.94
CA MET A 118 1.59 4.21 8.40
C MET A 118 1.53 3.79 9.87
N LYS A 119 2.31 2.78 10.27
CA LYS A 119 2.47 2.35 11.67
C LYS A 119 2.89 3.52 12.55
N LYS A 120 3.96 4.23 12.18
CA LYS A 120 4.46 5.38 12.92
C LYS A 120 3.41 6.50 13.03
N THR A 121 2.67 6.76 11.96
CA THR A 121 1.57 7.74 11.98
C THR A 121 0.49 7.35 13.01
N ALA A 122 0.12 6.07 13.07
CA ALA A 122 -0.84 5.57 14.04
C ALA A 122 -0.30 5.64 15.48
N GLU A 123 0.96 5.27 15.71
CA GLU A 123 1.62 5.32 17.01
C GLU A 123 1.74 6.75 17.53
N ASP A 124 2.11 7.71 16.67
CA ASP A 124 2.21 9.12 17.04
C ASP A 124 0.84 9.70 17.43
N TYR A 125 -0.22 9.26 16.77
CA TYR A 125 -1.58 9.68 17.08
C TYR A 125 -2.12 9.05 18.35
N LEU A 126 -1.91 7.75 18.55
CA LEU A 126 -2.44 6.99 19.69
C LEU A 126 -1.59 7.14 20.96
N GLY A 127 -0.32 7.57 20.82
CA GLY A 127 0.62 7.64 21.95
C GLY A 127 1.04 6.28 22.50
N GLN A 128 0.87 5.21 21.71
CA GLN A 128 1.21 3.83 22.10
C GLN A 128 1.70 3.02 20.90
N GLU A 129 2.36 1.90 21.18
CA GLU A 129 2.80 0.97 20.14
C GLU A 129 1.61 0.35 19.40
N VAL A 130 1.75 0.20 18.08
CA VAL A 130 0.78 -0.45 17.19
C VAL A 130 1.41 -1.73 16.65
N THR A 131 0.89 -2.87 17.04
CA THR A 131 1.42 -4.20 16.69
C THR A 131 0.58 -4.93 15.65
N GLU A 132 -0.69 -4.59 15.50
CA GLU A 132 -1.65 -5.30 14.66
C GLU A 132 -2.24 -4.38 13.60
N ALA A 133 -2.57 -4.94 12.43
CA ALA A 133 -3.22 -4.20 11.36
C ALA A 133 -4.13 -5.10 10.50
N VAL A 134 -5.13 -4.46 9.89
CA VAL A 134 -5.85 -4.97 8.73
C VAL A 134 -5.37 -4.16 7.52
N ILE A 135 -5.04 -4.84 6.42
CA ILE A 135 -4.55 -4.20 5.19
C ILE A 135 -5.51 -4.53 4.04
N THR A 136 -5.80 -3.55 3.20
CA THR A 136 -6.66 -3.75 2.03
C THR A 136 -5.85 -4.01 0.77
N VAL A 137 -6.44 -4.81 -0.14
CA VAL A 137 -5.88 -5.15 -1.45
C VAL A 137 -6.99 -5.10 -2.50
N PRO A 138 -6.66 -4.89 -3.79
CA PRO A 138 -7.63 -5.03 -4.88
C PRO A 138 -8.28 -6.41 -4.89
N ALA A 139 -9.55 -6.48 -5.31
CA ALA A 139 -10.27 -7.75 -5.36
C ALA A 139 -9.64 -8.77 -6.32
N TYR A 140 -8.98 -8.30 -7.38
CA TYR A 140 -8.30 -9.15 -8.38
C TYR A 140 -6.93 -9.67 -7.94
N PHE A 141 -6.38 -9.24 -6.80
CA PHE A 141 -5.11 -9.79 -6.31
C PHE A 141 -5.21 -11.29 -6.12
N ASN A 142 -4.24 -12.00 -6.68
CA ASN A 142 -4.09 -13.43 -6.46
C ASN A 142 -3.45 -13.75 -5.09
N ASP A 143 -3.34 -15.03 -4.76
CA ASP A 143 -2.82 -15.48 -3.46
C ASP A 143 -1.36 -15.05 -3.25
N ALA A 144 -0.53 -15.07 -4.29
CA ALA A 144 0.86 -14.63 -4.21
C ALA A 144 0.97 -13.14 -3.84
N GLN A 145 0.16 -12.29 -4.46
CA GLN A 145 0.11 -10.85 -4.18
C GLN A 145 -0.45 -10.55 -2.77
N ARG A 146 -1.46 -11.31 -2.33
CA ARG A 146 -2.02 -11.22 -0.97
C ARG A 146 -0.98 -11.63 0.07
N GLN A 147 -0.29 -12.75 -0.16
CA GLN A 147 0.77 -13.21 0.74
C GLN A 147 1.92 -12.20 0.78
N ALA A 148 2.37 -11.69 -0.36
CA ALA A 148 3.42 -10.68 -0.44
C ALA A 148 3.04 -9.37 0.29
N THR A 149 1.76 -8.97 0.26
CA THR A 149 1.27 -7.84 1.04
C THR A 149 1.28 -8.13 2.54
N LYS A 150 0.91 -9.35 2.94
CA LYS A 150 1.00 -9.80 4.35
C LYS A 150 2.46 -9.82 4.84
N ASP A 151 3.38 -10.31 4.00
CA ASP A 151 4.82 -10.35 4.30
C ASP A 151 5.39 -8.92 4.44
N ALA A 152 4.96 -7.97 3.60
CA ALA A 152 5.32 -6.57 3.75
C ALA A 152 4.88 -6.00 5.11
N GLY A 153 3.68 -6.34 5.58
CA GLY A 153 3.21 -5.98 6.92
C GLY A 153 4.10 -6.55 8.01
N LYS A 154 4.47 -7.82 7.90
CA LYS A 154 5.37 -8.49 8.86
C LYS A 154 6.76 -7.84 8.87
N ILE A 155 7.32 -7.51 7.72
CA ILE A 155 8.60 -6.79 7.60
C ILE A 155 8.50 -5.41 8.25
N ALA A 156 7.33 -4.76 8.15
CA ALA A 156 7.06 -3.48 8.80
C ALA A 156 6.87 -3.57 10.33
N GLY A 157 6.88 -4.77 10.91
CA GLY A 157 6.66 -5.00 12.33
C GLY A 157 5.17 -4.98 12.72
N LEU A 158 4.30 -5.39 11.80
CA LEU A 158 2.86 -5.53 12.01
C LEU A 158 2.43 -7.00 11.92
N ASP A 159 1.62 -7.44 12.87
CA ASP A 159 0.85 -8.68 12.73
C ASP A 159 -0.40 -8.37 11.90
N VAL A 160 -0.41 -8.85 10.66
CA VAL A 160 -1.52 -8.61 9.73
C VAL A 160 -2.64 -9.61 10.01
N GLN A 161 -3.63 -9.15 10.75
CA GLN A 161 -4.77 -9.96 11.19
C GLN A 161 -5.64 -10.40 10.02
N ARG A 162 -5.85 -9.51 9.04
CA ARG A 162 -6.63 -9.79 7.82
C ARG A 162 -6.14 -9.01 6.62
N ILE A 163 -6.28 -9.63 5.46
CA ILE A 163 -6.25 -8.96 4.16
C ILE A 163 -7.70 -8.89 3.67
N ILE A 164 -8.18 -7.67 3.38
CA ILE A 164 -9.57 -7.42 2.96
C ILE A 164 -9.56 -6.80 1.56
N ASN A 165 -10.54 -7.14 0.73
CA ASN A 165 -10.70 -6.52 -0.58
C ASN A 165 -11.11 -5.04 -0.44
N GLU A 166 -10.48 -4.16 -1.17
CA GLU A 166 -10.79 -2.71 -1.20
C GLU A 166 -12.27 -2.42 -1.45
N PRO A 167 -12.93 -3.03 -2.45
CA PRO A 167 -14.36 -2.80 -2.66
C PRO A 167 -15.22 -3.32 -1.52
N THR A 168 -14.82 -4.40 -0.83
CA THR A 168 -15.52 -4.88 0.36
C THR A 168 -15.39 -3.89 1.51
N ALA A 169 -14.20 -3.35 1.74
CA ALA A 169 -13.96 -2.33 2.76
C ALA A 169 -14.79 -1.06 2.50
N ALA A 170 -14.84 -0.61 1.24
CA ALA A 170 -15.66 0.55 0.83
C ALA A 170 -17.15 0.31 1.07
N ALA A 171 -17.66 -0.86 0.72
CA ALA A 171 -19.06 -1.24 0.96
C ALA A 171 -19.40 -1.27 2.46
N LEU A 172 -18.51 -1.82 3.29
CA LEU A 172 -18.68 -1.83 4.74
C LEU A 172 -18.68 -0.42 5.32
N ALA A 173 -17.75 0.44 4.87
CA ALA A 173 -17.67 1.84 5.32
C ALA A 173 -18.92 2.65 4.96
N PHE A 174 -19.54 2.38 3.81
CA PHE A 174 -20.80 3.03 3.41
C PHE A 174 -22.00 2.55 4.24
N GLY A 175 -21.86 1.49 5.03
CA GLY A 175 -22.88 1.01 5.95
C GLY A 175 -23.92 0.09 5.32
N PHE A 176 -23.61 -0.55 4.21
CA PHE A 176 -24.52 -1.53 3.57
C PHE A 176 -24.85 -2.73 4.46
N ASN A 177 -24.03 -3.01 5.45
CA ASN A 177 -24.26 -4.08 6.43
C ASN A 177 -25.33 -3.73 7.49
N LYS A 178 -25.79 -2.47 7.58
CA LYS A 178 -26.73 -2.01 8.62
C LYS A 178 -28.18 -2.42 8.36
N ASP A 179 -28.56 -2.69 7.11
CA ASP A 179 -29.90 -3.15 6.74
C ASP A 179 -29.83 -4.56 6.14
N LYS A 180 -30.02 -5.55 7.00
CA LYS A 180 -29.92 -6.99 6.66
C LYS A 180 -31.15 -7.56 5.92
N SER A 181 -32.16 -6.74 5.67
CA SER A 181 -33.47 -7.24 5.24
C SER A 181 -33.66 -7.39 3.73
N LYS A 182 -32.68 -6.99 2.91
CA LYS A 182 -32.82 -7.03 1.43
C LYS A 182 -31.51 -7.39 0.75
N GLU A 183 -31.58 -8.33 -0.18
CA GLU A 183 -30.52 -8.53 -1.15
C GLU A 183 -30.32 -7.25 -1.97
N ARG A 184 -29.05 -6.86 -2.15
CA ARG A 184 -28.69 -5.68 -2.92
C ARG A 184 -27.49 -6.00 -3.81
N THR A 185 -27.55 -5.52 -5.03
CA THR A 185 -26.38 -5.46 -5.91
C THR A 185 -25.86 -4.04 -5.91
N ILE A 186 -24.57 -3.87 -5.57
CA ILE A 186 -23.92 -2.57 -5.53
C ILE A 186 -22.72 -2.53 -6.48
N ALA A 187 -22.43 -1.37 -7.02
CA ALA A 187 -21.21 -1.11 -7.77
C ALA A 187 -20.30 -0.23 -6.93
N VAL A 188 -19.06 -0.67 -6.75
CA VAL A 188 -18.00 0.14 -6.16
C VAL A 188 -17.14 0.67 -7.30
N TYR A 189 -17.10 1.99 -7.44
CA TYR A 189 -16.32 2.72 -8.43
C TYR A 189 -15.11 3.33 -7.72
N ASP A 190 -13.94 2.77 -7.93
CA ASP A 190 -12.68 3.21 -7.33
C ASP A 190 -11.78 3.86 -8.38
N LEU A 191 -11.69 5.19 -8.33
CA LEU A 191 -10.81 5.97 -9.20
C LEU A 191 -9.66 6.54 -8.36
N GLY A 192 -8.56 5.81 -8.34
CA GLY A 192 -7.34 6.22 -7.66
C GLY A 192 -6.47 7.18 -8.48
N GLY A 193 -5.30 7.50 -7.95
CA GLY A 193 -4.32 8.37 -8.64
C GLY A 193 -3.55 7.67 -9.77
N GLY A 194 -3.62 6.35 -9.89
CA GLY A 194 -2.87 5.58 -10.90
C GLY A 194 -3.63 4.36 -11.44
N THR A 195 -4.75 4.00 -10.84
CA THR A 195 -5.60 2.87 -11.22
C THR A 195 -7.06 3.27 -11.19
N PHE A 196 -7.85 2.55 -11.97
CA PHE A 196 -9.31 2.59 -11.95
C PHE A 196 -9.82 1.16 -11.81
N ASP A 197 -10.65 0.93 -10.80
CA ASP A 197 -11.25 -0.36 -10.53
C ASP A 197 -12.76 -0.21 -10.36
N ILE A 198 -13.52 -1.14 -10.96
CA ILE A 198 -14.96 -1.26 -10.75
C ILE A 198 -15.26 -2.67 -10.26
N SER A 199 -16.04 -2.77 -9.20
CA SER A 199 -16.44 -4.05 -8.62
C SER A 199 -17.96 -4.07 -8.44
N ILE A 200 -18.58 -5.19 -8.82
CA ILE A 200 -19.99 -5.45 -8.56
C ILE A 200 -20.07 -6.45 -7.41
N LEU A 201 -20.75 -6.05 -6.37
CA LEU A 201 -20.93 -6.84 -5.15
C LEU A 201 -22.42 -7.18 -4.95
N GLN A 202 -22.71 -8.44 -4.65
CA GLN A 202 -24.01 -8.86 -4.19
C GLN A 202 -23.97 -9.05 -2.69
N LEU A 203 -24.81 -8.34 -1.98
CA LEU A 203 -24.96 -8.42 -0.54
C LEU A 203 -26.23 -9.24 -0.24
N ALA A 204 -26.07 -10.36 0.45
CA ALA A 204 -27.16 -11.22 0.91
C ALA A 204 -26.94 -11.55 2.38
N ASP A 205 -28.02 -11.66 3.15
CA ASP A 205 -28.05 -12.08 4.56
C ASP A 205 -27.07 -11.31 5.48
N GLY A 206 -26.77 -10.07 5.15
CA GLY A 206 -25.95 -9.18 5.97
C GLY A 206 -24.45 -9.45 5.93
N VAL A 207 -23.97 -10.07 4.85
CA VAL A 207 -22.54 -10.24 4.54
C VAL A 207 -22.19 -9.39 3.35
#